data_697069deeae9c9bca026b5ac5280d605
#
_entry.id   697069deeae9c9bca026b5ac5280d605
#
_cell.length_a   1.000
_cell.length_b   1.000
_cell.length_c   1.000
_cell.angle_alpha   90.00
_cell.angle_beta   90.00
_cell.angle_gamma   90.00
#
_symmetry.space_group_name_H-M   'P 1'
#
loop_
_entity.id
_entity.type
_entity.pdbx_description
1 polymer ?
#
loop_
_entity_poly.entity_id
_entity_poly.type
_entity_poly.pdbx_seq_one_letter_code
_entity_poly.pdbx_strand_id
1 'polypeptide(L)'
;VPLVKTLLMPEAWSKRSELIPIEHRNMYEFSNAIVEPWDGPAAIAAIDGDWIIGGMDRNGLRPMRYSATKDGLVFVGSETGMVHVDELAIIEKGRLGPGDIIGVNLKEGKLYRDRELKDRLASRAPYEEYVKKIIRLDKRITINKEQTLTEPSDLRKRMIASGYTMEELELI
;
A
#
# COMPACT_ATOMS: atom_id res chain seq x y z
N VAL A 1 5.08 11.27 0.00
CA VAL A 1 5.54 9.92 0.38
C VAL A 1 4.48 9.15 1.18
N PRO A 2 3.95 9.64 2.33
CA PRO A 2 2.97 8.88 3.11
C PRO A 2 1.72 8.52 2.31
N LEU A 3 1.19 9.47 1.56
CA LEU A 3 -0.01 9.28 0.76
C LEU A 3 0.17 8.16 -0.28
N VAL A 4 1.27 8.18 -1.03
CA VAL A 4 1.57 7.13 -2.02
C VAL A 4 1.61 5.76 -1.36
N LYS A 5 2.28 5.64 -0.22
CA LYS A 5 2.37 4.35 0.48
C LYS A 5 1.02 3.86 0.98
N THR A 6 0.22 4.75 1.53
CA THR A 6 -1.12 4.41 2.04
C THR A 6 -2.05 3.94 0.93
N LEU A 7 -2.03 4.62 -0.22
CA LEU A 7 -2.87 4.25 -1.36
C LEU A 7 -2.49 2.91 -1.96
N LEU A 8 -1.19 2.57 -1.97
CA LEU A 8 -0.69 1.36 -2.62
C LEU A 8 -0.76 0.09 -1.75
N MET A 9 -0.95 0.22 -0.44
CA MET A 9 -1.01 -0.92 0.47
C MET A 9 -2.27 -0.96 1.35
N PRO A 10 -3.46 -0.97 0.75
CA PRO A 10 -4.67 -1.17 1.51
C PRO A 10 -4.67 -2.58 2.10
N GLU A 11 -5.12 -2.73 3.33
CA GLU A 11 -5.39 -4.00 3.98
C GLU A 11 -4.27 -5.08 3.97
N ALA A 12 -3.17 -4.90 3.24
CA ALA A 12 -2.08 -5.87 3.18
C ALA A 12 -1.50 -6.19 4.57
N TRP A 13 -1.56 -5.23 5.48
CA TRP A 13 -1.14 -5.36 6.87
C TRP A 13 -2.12 -6.20 7.71
N SER A 14 -3.39 -6.32 7.35
CA SER A 14 -4.39 -7.04 8.14
C SER A 14 -4.25 -8.56 8.02
N LYS A 15 -3.82 -9.06 6.85
CA LYS A 15 -3.73 -10.51 6.55
C LYS A 15 -2.49 -11.19 7.13
N ARG A 16 -1.41 -10.44 7.38
CA ARG A 16 -0.14 -10.93 7.95
C ARG A 16 0.37 -9.96 9.01
N SER A 17 -0.51 -9.54 9.90
CA SER A 17 -0.20 -8.50 10.88
C SER A 17 0.95 -8.86 11.83
N GLU A 18 1.16 -10.14 12.08
CA GLU A 18 2.25 -10.63 12.94
C GLU A 18 3.65 -10.41 12.34
N LEU A 19 3.75 -10.28 11.02
CA LEU A 19 5.02 -10.06 10.32
C LEU A 19 5.38 -8.58 10.16
N ILE A 20 4.45 -7.69 10.45
CA ILE A 20 4.59 -6.24 10.25
C ILE A 20 4.80 -5.58 11.61
N PRO A 21 5.81 -4.69 11.77
CA PRO A 21 6.01 -3.93 12.99
C PRO A 21 4.76 -3.18 13.42
N ILE A 22 4.55 -3.08 14.73
CA ILE A 22 3.36 -2.44 15.29
C ILE A 22 3.25 -0.97 14.86
N GLU A 23 4.38 -0.28 14.74
CA GLU A 23 4.44 1.12 14.31
C GLU A 23 3.92 1.29 12.87
N HIS A 24 4.31 0.37 11.98
CA HIS A 24 3.81 0.36 10.60
C HIS A 24 2.31 0.05 10.56
N ARG A 25 1.85 -0.91 11.36
CA ARG A 25 0.42 -1.25 11.44
C ARG A 25 -0.41 -0.06 11.90
N ASN A 26 0.01 0.62 12.95
CA ASN A 26 -0.67 1.80 13.45
C ASN A 26 -0.74 2.91 12.40
N MET A 27 0.36 3.14 11.67
CA MET A 27 0.37 4.09 10.56
C MET A 27 -0.65 3.72 9.48
N TYR A 28 -0.70 2.45 9.06
CA TYR A 28 -1.65 1.99 8.04
C TYR A 28 -3.09 2.06 8.52
N GLU A 29 -3.38 1.60 9.74
CA GLU A 29 -4.73 1.64 10.31
C GLU A 29 -5.26 3.07 10.40
N PHE A 30 -4.43 4.00 10.87
CA PHE A 30 -4.79 5.41 10.89
C PHE A 30 -5.04 5.95 9.48
N SER A 31 -4.15 5.65 8.54
CA SER A 31 -4.24 6.15 7.18
C SER A 31 -5.46 5.60 6.43
N ASN A 32 -5.78 4.33 6.61
CA ASN A 32 -6.98 3.70 6.02
C ASN A 32 -8.30 4.26 6.58
N ALA A 33 -8.28 4.84 7.78
CA ALA A 33 -9.43 5.54 8.32
C ALA A 33 -9.68 6.92 7.68
N ILE A 34 -8.69 7.46 6.96
CA ILE A 34 -8.75 8.81 6.38
C ILE A 34 -8.80 8.78 4.85
N VAL A 35 -8.07 7.86 4.23
CA VAL A 35 -7.90 7.78 2.78
C VAL A 35 -8.36 6.40 2.31
N GLU A 36 -9.27 6.39 1.36
CA GLU A 36 -9.69 5.17 0.68
C GLU A 36 -8.50 4.58 -0.10
N PRO A 37 -8.13 3.32 0.17
CA PRO A 37 -7.00 2.69 -0.51
C PRO A 37 -7.33 2.34 -1.95
N TRP A 38 -6.32 2.33 -2.79
CA TRP A 38 -6.48 1.84 -4.16
C TRP A 38 -6.59 0.32 -4.19
N ASP A 39 -7.51 -0.15 -5.00
CA ASP A 39 -7.58 -1.54 -5.43
C ASP A 39 -7.16 -1.67 -6.90
N GLY A 40 -6.45 -2.77 -7.20
CA GLY A 40 -5.97 -3.08 -8.54
C GLY A 40 -4.44 -2.94 -8.72
N PRO A 41 -3.92 -3.44 -9.86
CA PRO A 41 -2.48 -3.45 -10.16
C PRO A 41 -1.94 -2.05 -10.39
N ALA A 42 -0.97 -1.64 -9.59
CA ALA A 42 -0.31 -0.35 -9.73
C ALA A 42 1.21 -0.44 -9.50
N ALA A 43 1.96 0.24 -10.38
CA ALA A 43 3.35 0.58 -10.18
C ALA A 43 3.46 2.08 -10.40
N ILE A 44 3.84 2.81 -9.37
CA ILE A 44 3.78 4.28 -9.34
C ILE A 44 5.17 4.86 -9.18
N ALA A 45 5.48 5.84 -10.03
CA ALA A 45 6.56 6.78 -9.81
C ALA A 45 5.96 8.15 -9.48
N ALA A 46 6.44 8.79 -8.42
CA ALA A 46 5.92 10.06 -7.95
C ALA A 46 7.04 10.99 -7.49
N ILE A 47 6.75 12.29 -7.55
CA ILE A 47 7.62 13.34 -7.01
C ILE A 47 6.83 14.10 -5.95
N ASP A 48 7.45 14.29 -4.79
CA ASP A 48 6.87 15.03 -3.65
C ASP A 48 7.95 15.94 -3.06
N GLY A 49 8.03 17.15 -3.58
CA GLY A 49 9.06 18.12 -3.20
C GLY A 49 10.47 17.59 -3.44
N ASP A 50 11.18 17.29 -2.36
CA ASP A 50 12.55 16.79 -2.43
C ASP A 50 12.63 15.25 -2.56
N TRP A 51 11.51 14.59 -2.69
CA TRP A 51 11.44 13.14 -2.78
C TRP A 51 11.05 12.67 -4.17
N ILE A 52 11.78 11.67 -4.66
CA ILE A 52 11.39 10.85 -5.82
C ILE A 52 11.09 9.45 -5.28
N ILE A 53 9.96 8.89 -5.66
CA ILE A 53 9.43 7.67 -5.06
C ILE A 53 9.02 6.70 -6.14
N GLY A 54 9.38 5.43 -5.97
CA GLY A 54 8.81 4.30 -6.68
C GLY A 54 8.09 3.38 -5.73
N GLY A 55 6.90 2.89 -6.08
CA GLY A 55 6.14 2.01 -5.22
C GLY A 55 5.23 1.08 -5.98
N MET A 56 4.94 -0.07 -5.36
CA MET A 56 4.05 -1.08 -5.92
C MET A 56 2.82 -1.28 -5.06
N ASP A 57 1.74 -1.74 -5.69
CA ASP A 57 0.54 -2.18 -5.02
C ASP A 57 0.79 -3.42 -4.12
N ARG A 58 -0.20 -3.79 -3.30
CA ARG A 58 -0.12 -4.91 -2.37
C ARG A 58 0.14 -6.26 -3.03
N ASN A 59 -0.31 -6.45 -4.27
CA ASN A 59 -0.19 -7.72 -4.99
C ASN A 59 1.08 -7.80 -5.83
N GLY A 60 1.68 -6.66 -6.19
CA GLY A 60 2.90 -6.59 -6.97
C GLY A 60 2.78 -7.20 -8.36
N LEU A 61 1.62 -7.05 -9.01
CA LEU A 61 1.34 -7.65 -10.31
C LEU A 61 2.10 -6.99 -11.44
N ARG A 62 2.40 -5.69 -11.32
CA ARG A 62 3.24 -4.98 -12.29
C ARG A 62 4.71 -5.05 -11.86
N PRO A 63 5.66 -5.26 -12.79
CA PRO A 63 7.07 -5.25 -12.44
C PRO A 63 7.55 -3.84 -12.12
N MET A 64 8.44 -3.72 -11.14
CA MET A 64 9.23 -2.51 -10.90
C MET A 64 10.64 -2.89 -10.47
N ARG A 65 11.60 -2.39 -11.22
CA ARG A 65 13.03 -2.61 -10.99
C ARG A 65 13.72 -1.29 -10.74
N TYR A 66 14.85 -1.34 -10.07
CA TYR A 66 15.69 -0.18 -9.87
C TYR A 66 17.16 -0.51 -10.10
N SER A 67 17.92 0.51 -10.45
CA SER A 67 19.37 0.47 -10.51
C SER A 67 19.93 1.76 -9.92
N ALA A 68 21.01 1.65 -9.16
CA ALA A 68 21.78 2.78 -8.65
C ALA A 68 23.19 2.73 -9.16
N THR A 69 23.76 3.90 -9.47
CA THR A 69 25.11 4.04 -10.04
C THR A 69 26.05 4.73 -9.06
N LYS A 70 27.36 4.55 -9.28
CA LYS A 70 28.41 5.13 -8.44
C LYS A 70 28.45 6.66 -8.49
N ASP A 71 27.93 7.26 -9.55
CA ASP A 71 27.81 8.72 -9.74
C ASP A 71 26.51 9.29 -9.17
N GLY A 72 25.73 8.47 -8.46
CA GLY A 72 24.55 8.92 -7.69
C GLY A 72 23.25 8.97 -8.47
N LEU A 73 23.18 8.35 -9.65
CA LEU A 73 21.93 8.24 -10.39
C LEU A 73 21.13 7.02 -9.92
N VAL A 74 19.81 7.18 -9.85
CA VAL A 74 18.87 6.09 -9.55
C VAL A 74 17.83 6.02 -10.67
N PHE A 75 17.68 4.85 -11.24
CA PHE A 75 16.69 4.56 -12.28
C PHE A 75 15.65 3.61 -11.72
N VAL A 76 14.38 3.93 -11.92
CA VAL A 76 13.24 3.08 -11.50
C VAL A 76 12.30 2.90 -12.68
N GLY A 77 11.92 1.67 -12.96
CA GLY A 77 11.00 1.38 -14.06
C GLY A 77 10.59 -0.09 -14.15
N SER A 78 9.76 -0.41 -15.13
CA SER A 78 9.24 -1.77 -15.30
C SER A 78 10.30 -2.79 -15.69
N GLU A 79 11.32 -2.34 -16.45
CA GLU A 79 12.35 -3.20 -17.02
C GLU A 79 13.76 -2.61 -16.82
N THR A 80 14.77 -3.49 -16.84
CA THR A 80 16.17 -3.06 -16.95
C THR A 80 16.49 -2.71 -18.40
N GLY A 81 17.36 -1.70 -18.60
CA GLY A 81 17.78 -1.30 -19.95
C GLY A 81 16.90 -0.23 -20.60
N MET A 82 15.91 0.32 -19.92
CA MET A 82 15.12 1.46 -20.41
C MET A 82 15.96 2.72 -20.59
N VAL A 83 17.02 2.83 -19.83
CA VAL A 83 18.02 3.89 -19.94
C VAL A 83 19.38 3.23 -20.20
N HIS A 84 20.10 3.74 -21.20
CA HIS A 84 21.45 3.26 -21.48
C HIS A 84 22.39 3.74 -20.36
N VAL A 85 22.93 2.79 -19.61
CA VAL A 85 23.85 3.03 -18.50
C VAL A 85 25.00 2.07 -18.63
N ASP A 86 26.23 2.55 -18.43
CA ASP A 86 27.38 1.67 -18.36
C ASP A 86 27.21 0.68 -17.19
N GLU A 87 27.25 -0.61 -17.48
CA GLU A 87 27.10 -1.64 -16.47
C GLU A 87 28.17 -1.57 -15.37
N LEU A 88 29.37 -1.13 -15.70
CA LEU A 88 30.47 -0.92 -14.75
C LEU A 88 30.22 0.26 -13.79
N ALA A 89 29.30 1.14 -14.12
CA ALA A 89 28.87 2.23 -13.26
C ALA A 89 27.80 1.80 -12.25
N ILE A 90 27.13 0.68 -12.47
CA ILE A 90 26.03 0.22 -11.61
C ILE A 90 26.61 -0.45 -10.37
N ILE A 91 26.23 0.07 -9.19
CA ILE A 91 26.63 -0.47 -7.88
C ILE A 91 25.54 -1.30 -7.22
N GLU A 92 24.30 -1.12 -7.65
CA GLU A 92 23.17 -1.86 -7.10
C GLU A 92 22.08 -2.04 -8.17
N LYS A 93 21.50 -3.23 -8.23
CA LYS A 93 20.29 -3.56 -8.99
C LYS A 93 19.32 -4.29 -8.07
N GLY A 94 18.03 -3.99 -8.21
CA GLY A 94 17.01 -4.65 -7.42
C GLY A 94 15.66 -4.68 -8.11
N ARG A 95 14.76 -5.41 -7.48
CA ARG A 95 13.34 -5.49 -7.84
C ARG A 95 12.51 -5.16 -6.61
N LEU A 96 11.48 -4.36 -6.79
CA LEU A 96 10.48 -4.15 -5.74
C LEU A 96 9.53 -5.35 -5.71
N GLY A 97 9.23 -5.81 -4.52
CA GLY A 97 8.22 -6.83 -4.25
C GLY A 97 6.83 -6.22 -4.00
N PRO A 98 5.82 -7.08 -3.77
CA PRO A 98 4.47 -6.65 -3.43
C PRO A 98 4.46 -5.69 -2.24
N GLY A 99 3.88 -4.51 -2.43
CA GLY A 99 3.80 -3.47 -1.40
C GLY A 99 5.12 -2.78 -1.04
N ASP A 100 6.20 -3.03 -1.77
CA ASP A 100 7.47 -2.35 -1.54
C ASP A 100 7.46 -0.91 -2.06
N ILE A 101 8.29 -0.10 -1.44
CA ILE A 101 8.51 1.29 -1.82
C ILE A 101 10.01 1.61 -1.77
N ILE A 102 10.47 2.42 -2.71
CA ILE A 102 11.83 2.96 -2.72
C ILE A 102 11.73 4.48 -2.87
N GLY A 103 12.62 5.21 -2.26
CA GLY A 103 12.61 6.67 -2.34
C GLY A 103 14.01 7.27 -2.31
N VAL A 104 14.19 8.33 -3.07
CA VAL A 104 15.40 9.16 -3.03
C VAL A 104 15.04 10.50 -2.42
N ASN A 105 15.76 10.88 -1.37
CA ASN A 105 15.72 12.23 -0.83
C ASN A 105 16.81 13.07 -1.50
N LEU A 106 16.40 14.02 -2.32
CA LEU A 106 17.33 14.84 -3.11
C LEU A 106 18.18 15.78 -2.25
N LYS A 107 17.63 16.27 -1.12
CA LYS A 107 18.40 17.13 -0.20
C LYS A 107 19.47 16.36 0.55
N GLU A 108 19.15 15.14 0.97
CA GLU A 108 20.07 14.29 1.70
C GLU A 108 21.02 13.52 0.76
N GLY A 109 20.71 13.47 -0.54
CA GLY A 109 21.45 12.66 -1.52
C GLY A 109 21.41 11.17 -1.18
N LYS A 110 20.30 10.70 -0.57
CA LYS A 110 20.21 9.34 -0.02
C LYS A 110 19.08 8.55 -0.67
N LEU A 111 19.42 7.31 -1.03
CA LEU A 111 18.46 6.28 -1.42
C LEU A 111 17.96 5.54 -0.17
N TYR A 112 16.66 5.53 0.01
CA TYR A 112 15.94 4.81 1.06
C TYR A 112 15.26 3.58 0.48
N ARG A 113 15.55 2.43 1.06
CA ARG A 113 14.90 1.17 0.71
C ARG A 113 13.61 1.00 1.51
N ASP A 114 12.82 0.02 1.13
CA ASP A 114 11.48 -0.23 1.66
C ASP A 114 11.39 -0.10 3.19
N ARG A 115 12.18 -0.88 3.90
CA ARG A 115 12.13 -0.91 5.36
C ARG A 115 12.50 0.43 5.99
N GLU A 116 13.60 1.04 5.55
CA GLU A 116 14.06 2.34 6.05
C GLU A 116 13.01 3.44 5.83
N LEU A 117 12.38 3.43 4.65
CA LEU A 117 11.38 4.42 4.31
C LEU A 117 10.10 4.23 5.12
N LYS A 118 9.67 2.99 5.33
CA LYS A 118 8.51 2.66 6.18
C LYS A 118 8.76 3.03 7.64
N ASP A 119 9.94 2.74 8.19
CA ASP A 119 10.31 3.12 9.55
C ASP A 119 10.29 4.65 9.71
N ARG A 120 10.85 5.38 8.74
CA ARG A 120 10.82 6.86 8.72
C ARG A 120 9.39 7.40 8.64
N LEU A 121 8.51 6.80 7.86
CA LEU A 121 7.11 7.21 7.75
C LEU A 121 6.33 6.94 9.03
N ALA A 122 6.53 5.77 9.63
CA ALA A 122 5.86 5.37 10.87
C ALA A 122 6.28 6.23 12.07
N SER A 123 7.48 6.78 12.05
CA SER A 123 7.99 7.68 13.11
C SER A 123 7.55 9.14 12.98
N ARG A 124 6.86 9.53 11.90
CA ARG A 124 6.47 10.94 11.63
C ARG A 124 5.41 11.49 12.58
N ALA A 125 4.58 10.63 13.14
CA ALA A 125 3.48 11.03 14.02
C ALA A 125 3.19 9.93 15.05
N PRO A 126 2.52 10.27 16.16
CA PRO A 126 2.13 9.31 17.17
C PRO A 126 0.91 8.49 16.73
N TYR A 127 1.08 7.66 15.69
CA TYR A 127 -0.01 6.90 15.08
C TYR A 127 -0.73 5.98 16.06
N GLU A 128 -0.03 5.41 17.03
CA GLU A 128 -0.64 4.61 18.09
C GLU A 128 -1.70 5.39 18.88
N GLU A 129 -1.42 6.64 19.21
CA GLU A 129 -2.37 7.49 19.92
C GLU A 129 -3.59 7.84 19.05
N TYR A 130 -3.37 7.99 17.74
CA TYR A 130 -4.44 8.27 16.79
C TYR A 130 -5.35 7.06 16.62
N VAL A 131 -4.78 5.85 16.48
CA VAL A 131 -5.52 4.60 16.36
C VAL A 131 -6.39 4.33 17.60
N LYS A 132 -5.89 4.63 18.80
CA LYS A 132 -6.67 4.51 20.03
C LYS A 132 -7.94 5.39 20.05
N LYS A 133 -7.98 6.46 19.27
CA LYS A 133 -9.13 7.37 19.15
C LYS A 133 -10.14 6.94 18.08
N ILE A 134 -9.81 5.96 17.25
CA ILE A 134 -10.73 5.43 16.23
C ILE A 134 -11.89 4.76 16.92
N ILE A 135 -13.11 5.21 16.61
CA ILE A 135 -14.34 4.65 17.13
C ILE A 135 -14.74 3.45 16.28
N ARG A 136 -14.72 2.27 16.87
CA ARG A 136 -15.20 1.05 16.22
C ARG A 136 -16.70 0.90 16.48
N LEU A 137 -17.49 1.01 15.42
CA LEU A 137 -18.96 0.94 15.50
C LEU A 137 -19.42 -0.44 15.95
N ASP A 138 -18.80 -1.51 15.52
CA ASP A 138 -19.08 -2.90 15.91
C ASP A 138 -19.06 -3.12 17.43
N LYS A 139 -18.26 -2.34 18.16
CA LYS A 139 -18.18 -2.37 19.63
C LYS A 139 -19.19 -1.48 20.33
N ARG A 140 -19.85 -0.58 19.60
CA ARG A 140 -20.79 0.40 20.15
C ARG A 140 -22.25 0.14 19.79
N ILE A 141 -22.48 -0.60 18.71
CA ILE A 141 -23.82 -0.93 18.25
C ILE A 141 -24.18 -2.30 18.85
N THR A 142 -25.25 -2.35 19.61
CA THR A 142 -25.87 -3.63 20.00
C THR A 142 -26.56 -4.20 18.76
N ILE A 143 -25.93 -5.20 18.14
CA ILE A 143 -26.58 -5.93 17.04
C ILE A 143 -27.74 -6.68 17.63
N ASN A 144 -28.98 -6.32 17.24
CA ASN A 144 -30.16 -7.07 17.62
C ASN A 144 -30.15 -8.39 16.85
N LYS A 145 -29.81 -9.49 17.52
CA LYS A 145 -29.70 -10.82 16.91
C LYS A 145 -31.03 -11.34 16.33
N GLU A 146 -32.16 -10.74 16.69
CA GLU A 146 -33.47 -11.08 16.13
C GLU A 146 -33.66 -10.63 14.68
N GLN A 147 -32.76 -9.77 14.16
CA GLN A 147 -32.72 -9.34 12.76
C GLN A 147 -31.66 -10.06 11.94
N THR A 148 -31.30 -11.29 12.30
CA THR A 148 -30.51 -12.11 11.38
C THR A 148 -31.32 -12.27 10.12
N LEU A 149 -30.86 -11.62 9.03
CA LEU A 149 -31.38 -11.82 7.69
C LEU A 149 -31.20 -13.30 7.35
N THR A 150 -32.25 -14.09 7.54
CA THR A 150 -32.32 -15.43 6.98
C THR A 150 -32.24 -15.28 5.47
N GLU A 151 -31.31 -16.00 4.85
CA GLU A 151 -31.25 -16.01 3.39
C GLU A 151 -32.64 -16.36 2.82
N PRO A 152 -33.27 -15.45 2.10
CA PRO A 152 -34.57 -15.74 1.51
C PRO A 152 -34.38 -16.83 0.46
N SER A 153 -35.34 -17.75 0.37
CA SER A 153 -35.32 -18.82 -0.65
C SER A 153 -35.26 -18.30 -2.08
N ASP A 154 -35.53 -17.02 -2.28
CA ASP A 154 -35.49 -16.32 -3.56
C ASP A 154 -34.33 -15.32 -3.68
N LEU A 155 -33.27 -15.44 -2.84
CA LEU A 155 -32.12 -14.55 -2.81
C LEU A 155 -31.57 -14.28 -4.22
N ARG A 156 -31.34 -15.35 -4.99
CA ARG A 156 -30.81 -15.24 -6.37
C ARG A 156 -31.72 -14.39 -7.27
N LYS A 157 -33.03 -14.52 -7.14
CA LYS A 157 -33.98 -13.72 -7.94
C LYS A 157 -33.92 -12.25 -7.55
N ARG A 158 -33.81 -11.97 -6.26
CA ARG A 158 -33.67 -10.59 -5.75
C ARG A 158 -32.37 -9.97 -6.18
N MET A 159 -31.26 -10.73 -6.15
CA MET A 159 -29.96 -10.29 -6.66
C MET A 159 -30.04 -9.89 -8.13
N ILE A 160 -30.58 -10.77 -8.97
CA ILE A 160 -30.76 -10.49 -10.41
C ILE A 160 -31.64 -9.26 -10.61
N ALA A 161 -32.73 -9.14 -9.87
CA ALA A 161 -33.62 -7.99 -9.95
C ALA A 161 -32.95 -6.67 -9.51
N SER A 162 -31.96 -6.74 -8.60
CA SER A 162 -31.19 -5.60 -8.13
C SER A 162 -29.92 -5.34 -8.97
N GLY A 163 -29.66 -6.14 -10.00
CA GLY A 163 -28.52 -5.98 -10.88
C GLY A 163 -27.19 -6.51 -10.32
N TYR A 164 -27.21 -7.26 -9.21
CA TYR A 164 -25.99 -7.87 -8.66
C TYR A 164 -25.59 -9.12 -9.40
N THR A 165 -24.32 -9.25 -9.71
CA THR A 165 -23.71 -10.49 -10.21
C THR A 165 -23.08 -11.29 -9.06
N MET A 166 -22.79 -12.57 -9.30
CA MET A 166 -22.07 -13.39 -8.30
C MET A 166 -20.67 -12.86 -8.04
N GLU A 167 -20.00 -12.35 -9.06
CA GLU A 167 -18.66 -11.76 -8.92
C GLU A 167 -18.66 -10.50 -8.02
N GLU A 168 -19.70 -9.67 -8.14
CA GLU A 168 -19.82 -8.48 -7.28
C GLU A 168 -20.01 -8.84 -5.82
N LEU A 169 -20.69 -9.93 -5.51
CA LEU A 169 -20.86 -10.40 -4.14
C LEU A 169 -19.58 -10.97 -3.51
N GLU A 170 -18.67 -11.49 -4.32
CA GLU A 170 -17.37 -11.96 -3.84
C GLU A 170 -16.39 -10.79 -3.56
N LEU A 171 -16.68 -9.59 -4.12
CA LEU A 171 -15.86 -8.39 -3.97
C LEU A 171 -16.31 -7.48 -2.82
N ILE A 172 -17.56 -7.59 -2.35
CA ILE A 172 -18.13 -6.83 -1.24
C ILE A 172 -17.92 -7.59 0.08
#